data_424bd6907854263663685a13d059a0a0
#
_entry.id   424bd6907854263663685a13d059a0a0
#
_cell.length_a   1.000
_cell.length_b   1.000
_cell.length_c   1.000
_cell.angle_alpha   90.00
_cell.angle_beta   90.00
_cell.angle_gamma   90.00
#
_symmetry.space_group_name_H-M   'P 1'
#
loop_
_entity.id
_entity.type
_entity.pdbx_description
1 polymer ?
#
loop_
_entity_poly.entity_id
_entity_poly.type
_entity_poly.pdbx_seq_one_letter_code
_entity_poly.pdbx_strand_id
1 'polypeptide(L)'
;MKKNPLIISLALFICVTSLNAQDKKVKTGWNFGALPCISYDADLGFQYGALANIYYYGDGSIYPEYLHSLYVEASTTTRKNTVLRISYDSKYLIPNHGVAIDVTYMPDPACSFYGFDGYNSVVNKDWVTTGDADYQSRVFYNYKRSLFRAVADIDGQIYGNWKWNLGTGVFKYACDTINTPYFNKKRDVTDEKYLPYVSGGLYQRYIDWGIINPEEQYGGWHPYIHAGITYDSRDFRGNPSKGIYTDAFITYNAAFGNQKEYNNLMLNFDFRQYITIIRNRLTFAYRLSTQNLLWGESPAYTQSVQNCLIYKRAMYDVVGGSNSVRGLLRNRVVGEGFAFANLEFRARLVNFDIGKQHFYIGLNPFFDLGMVTQPYKFDETEITNAIAANNIAKGLDDKVEDYFDFTANPYGLHMSAGCGMKIAMNENFVLSVDWATPIDKRDNYKVSNLYIKVGYLF
;
A
#
# COMPACT_ATOMS: atom_id res chain seq x y z
N MET A 1 17.27 23.22 13.86
CA MET A 1 17.44 22.08 14.80
C MET A 1 18.39 21.07 14.17
N LYS A 2 19.58 20.89 14.75
CA LYS A 2 20.58 19.91 14.29
C LYS A 2 20.05 18.50 14.57
N LYS A 3 19.73 17.73 13.53
CA LYS A 3 19.33 16.33 13.64
C LYS A 3 20.56 15.52 14.03
N ASN A 4 20.55 14.89 15.19
CA ASN A 4 21.64 14.05 15.70
C ASN A 4 21.77 12.78 14.85
N PRO A 5 22.88 12.57 14.13
CA PRO A 5 23.13 11.34 13.37
C PRO A 5 23.31 10.11 14.27
N LEU A 6 23.46 10.32 15.59
CA LEU A 6 23.66 9.26 16.59
C LEU A 6 22.47 8.29 16.72
N ILE A 7 21.24 8.76 16.48
CA ILE A 7 20.02 7.92 16.64
C ILE A 7 19.90 6.90 15.51
N ILE A 8 20.31 7.24 14.29
CA ILE A 8 20.29 6.32 13.15
C ILE A 8 21.38 5.25 13.32
N SER A 9 22.55 5.61 13.81
CA SER A 9 23.63 4.66 14.12
C SER A 9 23.26 3.72 15.27
N LEU A 10 22.51 4.17 16.26
CA LEU A 10 22.11 3.34 17.41
C LEU A 10 21.02 2.32 17.01
N ALA A 11 20.08 2.68 16.13
CA ALA A 11 19.07 1.74 15.63
C ALA A 11 19.67 0.64 14.72
N LEU A 12 20.68 0.97 13.90
CA LEU A 12 21.44 -0.02 13.13
C LEU A 12 22.26 -0.94 14.05
N PHE A 13 22.83 -0.43 15.15
CA PHE A 13 23.66 -1.20 16.08
C PHE A 13 22.83 -2.18 16.93
N ILE A 14 21.62 -1.81 17.33
CA ILE A 14 20.71 -2.70 18.09
C ILE A 14 20.20 -3.88 17.24
N CYS A 15 20.01 -3.69 15.93
CA CYS A 15 19.68 -4.79 15.02
C CYS A 15 20.83 -5.79 14.83
N VAL A 16 22.08 -5.37 14.98
CA VAL A 16 23.25 -6.24 14.75
C VAL A 16 23.58 -7.11 15.98
N THR A 17 23.26 -6.66 17.20
CA THR A 17 23.63 -7.39 18.43
C THR A 17 22.72 -8.56 18.79
N SER A 18 21.53 -8.68 18.18
CA SER A 18 20.60 -9.76 18.47
C SER A 18 20.69 -10.97 17.51
N LEU A 19 21.59 -10.90 16.52
CA LEU A 19 21.80 -11.99 15.55
C LEU A 19 23.13 -12.71 15.80
N ASN A 20 23.25 -13.36 16.96
CA ASN A 20 24.30 -14.35 17.14
C ASN A 20 24.11 -15.44 16.09
N ALA A 21 25.05 -15.58 15.16
CA ALA A 21 25.16 -16.68 14.25
C ALA A 21 25.42 -17.97 15.05
N GLN A 22 24.35 -18.63 15.49
CA GLN A 22 24.43 -19.99 15.98
C GLN A 22 24.73 -20.90 14.77
N ASP A 23 25.62 -21.87 14.96
CA ASP A 23 25.71 -23.04 14.10
C ASP A 23 24.29 -23.49 13.76
N LYS A 24 24.09 -24.10 12.55
CA LYS A 24 22.78 -24.54 12.05
C LYS A 24 22.11 -25.56 12.99
N LYS A 25 21.84 -25.12 14.22
CA LYS A 25 21.13 -25.90 15.21
C LYS A 25 19.68 -26.00 14.75
N VAL A 26 19.23 -27.21 14.49
CA VAL A 26 17.82 -27.47 14.16
C VAL A 26 16.97 -26.87 15.26
N LYS A 27 16.05 -25.98 14.91
CA LYS A 27 15.11 -25.41 15.86
C LYS A 27 13.98 -26.40 16.11
N THR A 28 13.61 -26.56 17.36
CA THR A 28 12.52 -27.43 17.82
C THR A 28 11.58 -26.63 18.71
N GLY A 29 10.36 -27.11 18.90
CA GLY A 29 9.36 -26.50 19.76
C GLY A 29 9.02 -25.06 19.36
N TRP A 30 8.70 -24.25 20.35
CA TRP A 30 8.35 -22.83 20.18
C TRP A 30 9.57 -21.94 20.10
N ASN A 31 9.61 -21.11 19.08
CA ASN A 31 10.63 -20.08 18.89
C ASN A 31 9.96 -18.76 18.57
N PHE A 32 10.46 -17.67 19.13
CA PHE A 32 9.92 -16.35 18.88
C PHE A 32 11.03 -15.34 18.57
N GLY A 33 10.70 -14.33 17.79
CA GLY A 33 11.55 -13.19 17.52
C GLY A 33 10.71 -11.92 17.50
N ALA A 34 11.18 -10.89 18.17
CA ALA A 34 10.56 -9.58 18.14
C ALA A 34 11.54 -8.57 17.53
N LEU A 35 11.03 -7.67 16.70
CA LEU A 35 11.79 -6.64 16.01
C LEU A 35 11.06 -5.29 16.11
N PRO A 36 11.78 -4.17 16.19
CA PRO A 36 11.19 -2.87 16.01
C PRO A 36 10.70 -2.74 14.55
N CYS A 37 9.51 -2.18 14.38
CA CYS A 37 8.99 -1.80 13.09
C CYS A 37 9.39 -0.35 12.82
N ILE A 38 10.38 -0.13 11.96
CA ILE A 38 10.91 1.19 11.64
C ILE A 38 10.96 1.35 10.14
N SER A 39 10.28 2.38 9.62
CA SER A 39 10.32 2.73 8.20
C SER A 39 10.06 4.23 8.01
N TYR A 40 10.26 4.71 6.82
CA TYR A 40 9.89 6.07 6.42
C TYR A 40 9.24 6.05 5.05
N ASP A 41 8.14 6.77 4.94
CA ASP A 41 7.38 6.94 3.72
C ASP A 41 7.11 8.44 3.52
N ALA A 42 7.34 8.94 2.31
CA ALA A 42 7.14 10.36 2.00
C ALA A 42 5.69 10.82 2.23
N ASP A 43 4.71 9.91 2.12
CA ASP A 43 3.30 10.20 2.32
C ASP A 43 2.82 9.99 3.75
N LEU A 44 3.35 8.99 4.45
CA LEU A 44 2.93 8.61 5.80
C LEU A 44 3.86 9.11 6.91
N GLY A 45 5.07 9.52 6.55
CA GLY A 45 6.08 9.95 7.48
C GLY A 45 6.87 8.80 8.10
N PHE A 46 7.41 9.00 9.28
CA PHE A 46 8.19 8.00 10.01
C PHE A 46 7.24 7.02 10.71
N GLN A 47 7.41 5.72 10.42
CA GLN A 47 6.71 4.62 11.08
C GLN A 47 7.55 4.09 12.24
N TYR A 48 6.90 3.80 13.33
CA TYR A 48 7.50 3.18 14.52
C TYR A 48 6.51 2.24 15.18
N GLY A 49 7.03 1.18 15.80
CA GLY A 49 6.22 0.15 16.44
C GLY A 49 7.04 -1.10 16.73
N ALA A 50 6.35 -2.20 16.90
CA ALA A 50 6.96 -3.51 17.10
C ALA A 50 6.20 -4.58 16.33
N LEU A 51 6.94 -5.61 15.93
CA LEU A 51 6.40 -6.83 15.36
C LEU A 51 7.03 -8.04 16.05
N ALA A 52 6.29 -9.12 16.13
CA ALA A 52 6.75 -10.39 16.65
C ALA A 52 6.34 -11.53 15.72
N ASN A 53 7.25 -12.47 15.55
CA ASN A 53 6.98 -13.76 14.90
C ASN A 53 7.16 -14.88 15.92
N ILE A 54 6.17 -15.72 16.03
CA ILE A 54 6.18 -16.91 16.89
C ILE A 54 6.06 -18.11 15.96
N TYR A 55 7.03 -19.02 16.05
CA TYR A 55 7.11 -20.20 15.21
C TYR A 55 7.05 -21.46 16.05
N TYR A 56 6.35 -22.48 15.59
CA TYR A 56 6.37 -23.81 16.16
C TYR A 56 6.96 -24.80 15.16
N TYR A 57 8.08 -25.41 15.54
CA TYR A 57 8.86 -26.32 14.69
C TYR A 57 8.63 -27.81 15.02
N GLY A 58 7.81 -28.12 16.05
CA GLY A 58 7.62 -29.49 16.49
C GLY A 58 8.92 -30.13 16.95
N ASP A 59 9.23 -31.29 16.44
CA ASP A 59 10.49 -32.03 16.70
C ASP A 59 11.68 -31.50 15.86
N GLY A 60 11.44 -30.58 14.94
CA GLY A 60 12.45 -30.02 14.05
C GLY A 60 12.70 -30.81 12.77
N SER A 61 11.97 -31.90 12.53
CA SER A 61 12.16 -32.76 11.36
C SER A 61 11.99 -32.05 10.02
N ILE A 62 11.19 -30.99 9.99
CA ILE A 62 10.93 -30.18 8.78
C ILE A 62 11.73 -28.88 8.73
N TYR A 63 12.61 -28.64 9.70
CA TYR A 63 13.42 -27.41 9.72
C TYR A 63 14.22 -27.24 8.41
N PRO A 64 14.28 -26.07 7.79
CA PRO A 64 13.93 -24.74 8.30
C PRO A 64 12.45 -24.33 8.16
N GLU A 65 11.56 -25.17 7.63
CA GLU A 65 10.13 -24.91 7.61
C GLU A 65 9.54 -25.04 9.04
N TYR A 66 8.41 -24.39 9.27
CA TYR A 66 7.68 -24.42 10.54
C TYR A 66 6.31 -25.10 10.35
N LEU A 67 5.82 -25.72 11.40
CA LEU A 67 4.46 -26.26 11.45
C LEU A 67 3.43 -25.12 11.53
N HIS A 68 3.67 -24.15 12.40
CA HIS A 68 2.78 -23.02 12.62
C HIS A 68 3.58 -21.72 12.76
N SER A 69 3.03 -20.63 12.25
CA SER A 69 3.58 -19.30 12.40
C SER A 69 2.48 -18.32 12.84
N LEU A 70 2.76 -17.54 13.86
CA LEU A 70 1.92 -16.43 14.28
C LEU A 70 2.72 -15.15 14.19
N TYR A 71 2.19 -14.18 13.45
CA TYR A 71 2.73 -12.83 13.29
C TYR A 71 1.84 -11.82 14.00
N VAL A 72 2.43 -10.94 14.78
CA VAL A 72 1.73 -9.85 15.46
C VAL A 72 2.47 -8.56 15.17
N GLU A 73 1.75 -7.50 14.82
CA GLU A 73 2.29 -6.16 14.57
C GLU A 73 1.42 -5.10 15.21
N ALA A 74 2.08 -4.13 15.86
CA ALA A 74 1.48 -2.89 16.29
C ALA A 74 2.43 -1.75 15.91
N SER A 75 2.04 -0.95 14.93
CA SER A 75 2.85 0.14 14.41
C SER A 75 2.00 1.36 14.08
N THR A 76 2.61 2.55 14.13
CA THR A 76 1.96 3.79 13.75
C THR A 76 2.96 4.74 13.09
N THR A 77 2.44 5.69 12.32
CA THR A 77 3.27 6.70 11.66
C THR A 77 3.12 8.07 12.31
N THR A 78 4.05 8.97 12.02
CA THR A 78 3.97 10.37 12.49
C THR A 78 2.73 11.10 11.95
N ARG A 79 2.10 10.60 10.88
CA ARG A 79 0.81 11.07 10.36
C ARG A 79 -0.39 10.30 10.91
N LYS A 80 -0.15 9.44 11.95
CA LYS A 80 -1.16 8.68 12.70
C LYS A 80 -1.83 7.54 11.91
N ASN A 81 -1.34 7.17 10.74
CA ASN A 81 -1.72 5.92 10.13
C ASN A 81 -1.21 4.77 11.01
N THR A 82 -2.08 3.85 11.41
CA THR A 82 -1.76 2.80 12.38
C THR A 82 -2.08 1.44 11.76
N VAL A 83 -1.27 0.44 12.09
CA VAL A 83 -1.48 -0.97 11.73
C VAL A 83 -1.48 -1.81 13.01
N LEU A 84 -2.60 -2.48 13.25
CA LEU A 84 -2.73 -3.52 14.27
C LEU A 84 -3.06 -4.80 13.54
N ARG A 85 -2.19 -5.81 13.60
CA ARG A 85 -2.30 -7.01 12.78
C ARG A 85 -1.96 -8.26 13.57
N ILE A 86 -2.76 -9.30 13.38
CA ILE A 86 -2.46 -10.67 13.79
C ILE A 86 -2.65 -11.55 12.56
N SER A 87 -1.63 -12.32 12.20
CA SER A 87 -1.68 -13.23 11.06
C SER A 87 -1.12 -14.60 11.46
N TYR A 88 -1.86 -15.63 11.13
CA TYR A 88 -1.47 -17.01 11.32
C TYR A 88 -1.27 -17.68 9.97
N ASP A 89 -0.24 -18.48 9.82
CA ASP A 89 -0.05 -19.35 8.66
C ASP A 89 0.51 -20.72 9.03
N SER A 90 0.07 -21.73 8.28
CA SER A 90 0.51 -23.10 8.43
C SER A 90 0.36 -23.87 7.11
N LYS A 91 1.33 -24.74 6.80
CA LYS A 91 1.23 -25.71 5.71
C LYS A 91 0.84 -27.11 6.19
N TYR A 92 0.61 -27.24 7.50
CA TYR A 92 0.43 -28.53 8.19
C TYR A 92 -0.86 -28.61 8.99
N LEU A 93 -1.62 -27.52 9.11
CA LEU A 93 -2.91 -27.50 9.79
C LEU A 93 -3.91 -28.42 9.08
N ILE A 94 -3.92 -28.39 7.76
CA ILE A 94 -4.63 -29.31 6.88
C ILE A 94 -3.57 -30.00 6.03
N PRO A 95 -3.48 -31.33 6.01
CA PRO A 95 -2.45 -32.03 5.24
C PRO A 95 -2.40 -31.60 3.79
N ASN A 96 -1.20 -31.28 3.30
CA ASN A 96 -0.93 -30.83 1.93
C ASN A 96 -1.56 -29.51 1.50
N HIS A 97 -2.07 -28.71 2.45
CA HIS A 97 -2.67 -27.40 2.16
C HIS A 97 -2.00 -26.31 2.98
N GLY A 98 -1.76 -25.18 2.35
CA GLY A 98 -1.42 -23.93 3.04
C GLY A 98 -2.69 -23.30 3.59
N VAL A 99 -2.69 -22.89 4.85
CA VAL A 99 -3.78 -22.14 5.48
C VAL A 99 -3.22 -20.84 6.02
N ALA A 100 -3.84 -19.72 5.71
CA ALA A 100 -3.51 -18.42 6.26
C ALA A 100 -4.76 -17.72 6.79
N ILE A 101 -4.66 -17.11 7.97
CA ILE A 101 -5.72 -16.30 8.58
C ILE A 101 -5.10 -14.96 8.97
N ASP A 102 -5.80 -13.86 8.68
CA ASP A 102 -5.30 -12.53 8.97
C ASP A 102 -6.43 -11.66 9.53
N VAL A 103 -6.16 -11.01 10.64
CA VAL A 103 -7.03 -9.99 11.22
C VAL A 103 -6.22 -8.71 11.34
N THR A 104 -6.67 -7.68 10.66
CA THR A 104 -5.97 -6.40 10.59
C THR A 104 -6.94 -5.24 10.82
N TYR A 105 -6.51 -4.27 11.63
CA TYR A 105 -7.22 -3.00 11.81
C TYR A 105 -6.28 -1.84 11.49
N MET A 106 -6.68 -0.98 10.56
CA MET A 106 -5.87 0.12 10.03
C MET A 106 -6.65 1.43 10.07
N PRO A 107 -6.66 2.14 11.21
CA PRO A 107 -7.18 3.50 11.27
C PRO A 107 -6.19 4.47 10.61
N ASP A 108 -6.71 5.25 9.67
CA ASP A 108 -6.00 6.32 8.97
C ASP A 108 -6.83 7.62 9.07
N PRO A 109 -6.51 8.51 10.02
CA PRO A 109 -7.27 9.74 10.22
C PRO A 109 -7.05 10.79 9.12
N ALA A 110 -6.09 10.57 8.21
CA ALA A 110 -5.76 11.46 7.10
C ALA A 110 -5.37 10.68 5.84
N CYS A 111 -6.22 9.76 5.42
CA CYS A 111 -6.06 9.02 4.17
C CYS A 111 -6.12 9.96 2.98
N SER A 112 -5.23 9.80 2.02
CA SER A 112 -5.16 10.64 0.82
C SER A 112 -6.36 10.39 -0.10
N PHE A 113 -6.96 11.47 -0.60
CA PHE A 113 -8.02 11.48 -1.59
C PHE A 113 -7.82 12.66 -2.55
N TYR A 114 -7.55 12.38 -3.81
CA TYR A 114 -7.29 13.37 -4.86
C TYR A 114 -8.35 13.35 -5.96
N GLY A 115 -9.51 12.75 -5.69
CA GLY A 115 -10.54 12.50 -6.69
C GLY A 115 -10.31 11.21 -7.47
N PHE A 116 -11.00 11.07 -8.59
CA PHE A 116 -11.00 9.89 -9.45
C PHE A 116 -10.40 10.20 -10.82
N ASP A 117 -10.05 9.15 -11.56
CA ASP A 117 -9.63 9.15 -12.96
C ASP A 117 -8.36 9.95 -13.27
N GLY A 118 -7.42 9.90 -12.32
CA GLY A 118 -6.09 10.40 -12.55
C GLY A 118 -6.05 11.87 -12.95
N TYR A 119 -5.69 12.16 -14.19
CA TYR A 119 -5.56 13.55 -14.68
C TYR A 119 -6.87 14.30 -14.85
N ASN A 120 -8.03 13.62 -14.86
CA ASN A 120 -9.32 14.29 -14.81
C ASN A 120 -9.58 14.97 -13.47
N SER A 121 -8.88 14.56 -12.40
CA SER A 121 -8.93 15.23 -11.10
C SER A 121 -7.72 16.16 -10.96
N VAL A 122 -7.99 17.46 -10.82
CA VAL A 122 -6.97 18.50 -10.63
C VAL A 122 -6.50 18.53 -9.18
N VAL A 123 -5.19 18.63 -8.99
CA VAL A 123 -4.57 18.79 -7.66
C VAL A 123 -3.87 20.14 -7.61
N ASN A 124 -4.45 21.07 -6.87
CA ASN A 124 -3.86 22.38 -6.66
C ASN A 124 -2.93 22.35 -5.43
N LYS A 125 -1.61 22.47 -5.68
CA LYS A 125 -0.58 22.48 -4.62
C LYS A 125 -0.68 23.69 -3.70
N ASP A 126 -1.15 24.83 -4.21
CA ASP A 126 -1.17 26.10 -3.49
C ASP A 126 -2.18 26.02 -2.33
N TRP A 127 -3.26 25.26 -2.50
CA TRP A 127 -4.24 24.99 -1.44
C TRP A 127 -3.68 24.24 -0.23
N VAL A 128 -2.58 23.52 -0.38
CA VAL A 128 -1.94 22.74 0.68
C VAL A 128 -0.57 23.26 1.10
N THR A 129 -0.09 24.32 0.46
CA THR A 129 1.21 24.95 0.75
C THR A 129 1.01 26.10 1.75
N THR A 130 1.50 25.91 2.97
CA THR A 130 1.41 26.96 4.01
C THR A 130 2.14 28.23 3.58
N GLY A 131 1.45 29.36 3.69
CA GLY A 131 1.98 30.67 3.30
C GLY A 131 1.66 31.09 1.86
N ASP A 132 1.02 30.24 1.09
CA ASP A 132 0.45 30.61 -0.20
C ASP A 132 -0.82 31.46 -0.01
N ALA A 133 -1.11 32.34 -0.98
CA ALA A 133 -2.30 33.20 -0.94
C ALA A 133 -3.60 32.40 -0.99
N ASP A 134 -3.58 31.26 -1.72
CA ASP A 134 -4.73 30.37 -1.88
C ASP A 134 -4.75 29.21 -0.89
N TYR A 135 -3.91 29.27 0.15
CA TYR A 135 -3.79 28.21 1.13
C TYR A 135 -5.13 27.91 1.84
N GLN A 136 -5.63 26.71 1.69
CA GLN A 136 -6.80 26.23 2.41
C GLN A 136 -6.43 25.42 3.66
N SER A 137 -5.79 24.27 3.48
CA SER A 137 -5.26 23.46 4.57
C SER A 137 -4.39 22.33 4.03
N ARG A 138 -3.34 21.95 4.76
CA ARG A 138 -2.50 20.79 4.43
C ARG A 138 -3.25 19.47 4.39
N VAL A 139 -4.48 19.41 4.88
CA VAL A 139 -5.32 18.22 4.91
C VAL A 139 -6.55 18.33 4.00
N PHE A 140 -6.57 19.30 3.09
CA PHE A 140 -7.67 19.49 2.15
C PHE A 140 -7.93 18.23 1.29
N TYR A 141 -6.89 17.54 0.85
CA TYR A 141 -6.93 16.30 0.08
C TYR A 141 -6.89 15.05 0.96
N ASN A 142 -7.48 15.11 2.14
CA ASN A 142 -7.52 13.98 3.05
C ASN A 142 -8.94 13.74 3.58
N TYR A 143 -9.23 12.49 3.88
CA TYR A 143 -10.42 12.06 4.59
C TYR A 143 -10.04 11.05 5.67
N LYS A 144 -10.92 10.77 6.60
CA LYS A 144 -10.73 9.74 7.60
C LYS A 144 -11.18 8.39 7.04
N ARG A 145 -10.33 7.38 7.13
CA ARG A 145 -10.64 6.00 6.77
C ARG A 145 -10.14 5.04 7.84
N SER A 146 -11.01 4.19 8.36
CA SER A 146 -10.58 3.03 9.16
C SER A 146 -10.98 1.77 8.43
N LEU A 147 -10.05 0.85 8.29
CA LEU A 147 -10.26 -0.43 7.62
C LEU A 147 -10.04 -1.56 8.64
N PHE A 148 -11.06 -2.35 8.87
CA PHE A 148 -10.97 -3.65 9.53
C PHE A 148 -11.07 -4.74 8.49
N ARG A 149 -10.23 -5.77 8.62
CA ARG A 149 -10.19 -6.94 7.74
C ARG A 149 -10.04 -8.19 8.58
N ALA A 150 -10.87 -9.19 8.33
CA ALA A 150 -10.70 -10.55 8.84
C ALA A 150 -10.86 -11.51 7.66
N VAL A 151 -9.81 -12.25 7.33
CA VAL A 151 -9.75 -13.05 6.11
C VAL A 151 -9.07 -14.40 6.38
N ALA A 152 -9.46 -15.41 5.62
CA ALA A 152 -8.88 -16.73 5.65
C ALA A 152 -8.69 -17.25 4.22
N ASP A 153 -7.49 -17.75 3.94
CA ASP A 153 -7.11 -18.35 2.66
C ASP A 153 -6.66 -19.79 2.86
N ILE A 154 -6.95 -20.62 1.89
CA ILE A 154 -6.41 -21.97 1.74
C ILE A 154 -5.82 -22.11 0.35
N ASP A 155 -4.64 -22.72 0.26
CA ASP A 155 -4.02 -23.05 -1.02
C ASP A 155 -3.63 -24.54 -1.06
N GLY A 156 -3.65 -25.10 -2.26
CA GLY A 156 -3.24 -26.48 -2.51
C GLY A 156 -2.50 -26.64 -3.82
N GLN A 157 -1.69 -27.70 -3.90
CA GLN A 157 -0.90 -28.00 -5.09
C GLN A 157 -1.82 -28.53 -6.21
N ILE A 158 -1.59 -28.03 -7.44
CA ILE A 158 -2.19 -28.59 -8.67
C ILE A 158 -1.17 -29.54 -9.31
N TYR A 159 -0.09 -28.94 -9.83
CA TYR A 159 1.01 -29.66 -10.48
C TYR A 159 2.25 -28.76 -10.60
N GLY A 160 3.43 -29.30 -10.37
CA GLY A 160 4.69 -28.56 -10.47
C GLY A 160 4.68 -27.30 -9.58
N ASN A 161 4.78 -26.14 -10.19
CA ASN A 161 4.79 -24.84 -9.50
C ASN A 161 3.40 -24.18 -9.43
N TRP A 162 2.35 -24.88 -9.90
CA TRP A 162 0.98 -24.38 -9.90
C TRP A 162 0.23 -24.75 -8.64
N LYS A 163 -0.50 -23.78 -8.09
CA LYS A 163 -1.38 -23.94 -6.94
C LYS A 163 -2.74 -23.34 -7.23
N TRP A 164 -3.79 -23.91 -6.66
CA TRP A 164 -5.07 -23.26 -6.53
C TRP A 164 -5.12 -22.50 -5.20
N ASN A 165 -5.91 -21.45 -5.14
CA ASN A 165 -6.22 -20.73 -3.91
C ASN A 165 -7.71 -20.46 -3.82
N LEU A 166 -8.23 -20.49 -2.61
CA LEU A 166 -9.60 -20.15 -2.26
C LEU A 166 -9.56 -19.39 -0.95
N GLY A 167 -10.36 -18.34 -0.83
CA GLY A 167 -10.42 -17.60 0.41
C GLY A 167 -11.76 -16.92 0.61
N THR A 168 -11.95 -16.48 1.83
CA THR A 168 -13.13 -15.74 2.26
C THR A 168 -12.76 -14.75 3.35
N GLY A 169 -13.58 -13.75 3.52
CA GLY A 169 -13.38 -12.80 4.59
C GLY A 169 -14.39 -11.68 4.59
N VAL A 170 -14.11 -10.71 5.44
CA VAL A 170 -14.93 -9.51 5.56
C VAL A 170 -14.04 -8.29 5.71
N PHE A 171 -14.41 -7.24 5.00
CA PHE A 171 -13.89 -5.90 5.18
C PHE A 171 -14.96 -5.02 5.81
N LYS A 172 -14.56 -4.17 6.74
CA LYS A 172 -15.36 -3.03 7.18
C LYS A 172 -14.59 -1.76 6.90
N TYR A 173 -15.13 -0.95 6.04
CA TYR A 173 -14.69 0.42 5.84
C TYR A 173 -15.50 1.34 6.73
N ALA A 174 -14.83 2.24 7.45
CA ALA A 174 -15.47 3.33 8.17
C ALA A 174 -14.82 4.63 7.69
N CYS A 175 -15.56 5.40 6.91
CA CYS A 175 -15.13 6.65 6.30
C CYS A 175 -15.81 7.84 6.97
N ASP A 176 -15.16 8.98 6.90
CA ASP A 176 -15.68 10.25 7.42
C ASP A 176 -14.87 11.40 6.80
N THR A 177 -15.37 12.59 6.86
CA THR A 177 -14.61 13.77 6.46
C THR A 177 -13.41 14.02 7.37
N ILE A 178 -12.47 14.85 6.92
CA ILE A 178 -11.29 15.18 7.72
C ILE A 178 -11.68 15.94 9.01
N ASN A 179 -11.19 15.49 10.13
CA ASN A 179 -11.46 16.07 11.45
C ASN A 179 -10.30 16.99 11.87
N THR A 180 -10.33 18.25 11.43
CA THR A 180 -9.29 19.24 11.78
C THR A 180 -9.20 19.52 13.29
N PRO A 181 -10.28 19.59 14.10
CA PRO A 181 -10.19 19.67 15.56
C PRO A 181 -9.38 18.54 16.20
N TYR A 182 -9.47 17.32 15.69
CA TYR A 182 -8.66 16.21 16.20
C TYR A 182 -7.17 16.43 16.04
N PHE A 183 -6.74 17.03 14.92
CA PHE A 183 -5.33 17.35 14.66
C PHE A 183 -4.87 18.58 15.43
N ASN A 184 -5.77 19.51 15.72
CA ASN A 184 -5.48 20.77 16.41
C ASN A 184 -5.57 20.68 17.94
N LYS A 185 -5.95 19.53 18.53
CA LYS A 185 -6.23 19.36 19.96
C LYS A 185 -5.17 19.94 20.92
N LYS A 186 -3.90 20.05 20.46
CA LYS A 186 -2.75 20.58 21.23
C LYS A 186 -2.07 21.76 20.53
N ARG A 187 -2.80 22.52 19.71
CA ARG A 187 -2.27 23.63 18.92
C ARG A 187 -3.17 24.84 19.07
N ASP A 188 -2.56 25.99 19.27
CA ASP A 188 -3.24 27.26 19.22
C ASP A 188 -3.35 27.75 17.77
N VAL A 189 -4.28 28.69 17.52
CA VAL A 189 -4.50 29.25 16.16
C VAL A 189 -3.24 29.93 15.60
N THR A 190 -2.37 30.40 16.49
CA THR A 190 -1.07 31.02 16.14
C THR A 190 0.07 30.03 15.84
N ASP A 191 -0.14 28.73 16.06
CA ASP A 191 0.85 27.69 15.74
C ASP A 191 0.92 27.52 14.22
N GLU A 192 2.13 27.61 13.64
CA GLU A 192 2.38 27.35 12.20
C GLU A 192 1.85 25.99 11.71
N LYS A 193 1.64 25.04 12.64
CA LYS A 193 1.08 23.71 12.34
C LYS A 193 -0.42 23.65 12.53
N TYR A 194 -1.07 24.72 12.94
CA TYR A 194 -2.53 24.76 13.02
C TYR A 194 -3.15 24.50 11.66
N LEU A 195 -4.20 23.70 11.63
CA LEU A 195 -4.92 23.35 10.40
C LEU A 195 -6.21 24.16 10.33
N PRO A 196 -6.35 25.05 9.35
CA PRO A 196 -7.62 25.72 9.09
C PRO A 196 -8.75 24.70 8.87
N TYR A 197 -9.95 25.10 9.23
CA TYR A 197 -11.15 24.31 8.94
C TYR A 197 -11.50 24.42 7.46
N VAL A 198 -11.74 23.27 6.81
CA VAL A 198 -11.98 23.19 5.35
C VAL A 198 -13.32 22.56 4.99
N SER A 199 -14.29 22.60 5.89
CA SER A 199 -15.62 22.04 5.65
C SER A 199 -15.60 20.62 5.05
N GLY A 200 -14.76 19.73 5.61
CA GLY A 200 -14.60 18.34 5.19
C GLY A 200 -13.63 18.10 4.01
N GLY A 201 -13.06 19.15 3.43
CA GLY A 201 -12.09 19.06 2.32
C GLY A 201 -12.70 18.54 1.02
N LEU A 202 -11.85 18.01 0.13
CA LEU A 202 -12.28 17.51 -1.18
C LEU A 202 -13.28 16.35 -1.06
N TYR A 203 -13.12 15.47 -0.07
CA TYR A 203 -14.03 14.33 0.12
C TYR A 203 -15.48 14.78 0.36
N GLN A 204 -15.69 15.82 1.19
CA GLN A 204 -17.02 16.37 1.40
C GLN A 204 -17.59 17.02 0.13
N ARG A 205 -16.77 17.69 -0.67
CA ARG A 205 -17.22 18.28 -1.93
C ARG A 205 -17.73 17.22 -2.90
N TYR A 206 -17.03 16.10 -3.03
CA TYR A 206 -17.46 14.99 -3.87
C TYR A 206 -18.80 14.37 -3.42
N ILE A 207 -19.07 14.37 -2.11
CA ILE A 207 -20.39 13.97 -1.55
C ILE A 207 -21.45 15.04 -1.89
N ASP A 208 -21.13 16.31 -1.67
CA ASP A 208 -22.04 17.43 -1.92
C ASP A 208 -22.44 17.58 -3.40
N TRP A 209 -21.52 17.18 -4.30
CA TRP A 209 -21.77 17.19 -5.74
C TRP A 209 -22.41 15.89 -6.25
N GLY A 210 -22.69 14.94 -5.37
CA GLY A 210 -23.32 13.66 -5.72
C GLY A 210 -22.40 12.67 -6.46
N ILE A 211 -21.08 12.95 -6.56
CA ILE A 211 -20.10 12.03 -7.14
C ILE A 211 -19.89 10.81 -6.24
N ILE A 212 -19.82 11.03 -4.94
CA ILE A 212 -19.86 9.98 -3.93
C ILE A 212 -21.31 9.96 -3.39
N ASN A 213 -21.98 8.82 -3.54
CA ASN A 213 -23.34 8.68 -3.05
C ASN A 213 -23.37 8.94 -1.52
N PRO A 214 -24.29 9.77 -1.02
CA PRO A 214 -24.44 10.00 0.43
C PRO A 214 -24.57 8.72 1.27
N GLU A 215 -25.11 7.64 0.70
CA GLU A 215 -25.20 6.34 1.38
C GLU A 215 -23.81 5.67 1.56
N GLU A 216 -22.82 6.01 0.72
CA GLU A 216 -21.46 5.48 0.77
C GLU A 216 -20.54 6.24 1.72
N GLN A 217 -20.88 7.48 2.06
CA GLN A 217 -19.97 8.42 2.73
C GLN A 217 -19.36 7.89 4.04
N TYR A 218 -20.04 6.97 4.72
CA TYR A 218 -19.59 6.40 5.99
C TYR A 218 -18.96 5.01 5.84
N GLY A 219 -18.85 4.49 4.62
CA GLY A 219 -18.35 3.15 4.35
C GLY A 219 -19.37 2.06 4.59
N GLY A 220 -18.92 0.82 4.70
CA GLY A 220 -19.81 -0.34 4.82
C GLY A 220 -19.09 -1.64 5.15
N TRP A 221 -19.85 -2.73 5.22
CA TRP A 221 -19.38 -4.09 5.41
C TRP A 221 -19.39 -4.84 4.07
N HIS A 222 -18.27 -5.46 3.72
CA HIS A 222 -18.09 -6.20 2.47
C HIS A 222 -17.50 -7.60 2.78
N PRO A 223 -18.35 -8.60 3.00
CA PRO A 223 -17.89 -9.97 2.94
C PRO A 223 -17.54 -10.33 1.50
N TYR A 224 -16.55 -11.18 1.35
CA TYR A 224 -16.11 -11.63 0.03
C TYR A 224 -15.72 -13.10 0.04
N ILE A 225 -15.72 -13.67 -1.16
CA ILE A 225 -15.06 -14.92 -1.48
C ILE A 225 -14.15 -14.69 -2.67
N HIS A 226 -13.02 -15.39 -2.70
CA HIS A 226 -12.18 -15.41 -3.91
C HIS A 226 -11.76 -16.82 -4.26
N ALA A 227 -11.49 -17.05 -5.55
CA ALA A 227 -10.90 -18.27 -6.06
C ALA A 227 -9.91 -17.93 -7.18
N GLY A 228 -8.81 -18.65 -7.24
CA GLY A 228 -7.79 -18.38 -8.22
C GLY A 228 -6.68 -19.41 -8.30
N ILE A 229 -5.65 -19.05 -9.05
CA ILE A 229 -4.46 -19.85 -9.28
C ILE A 229 -3.20 -19.02 -9.04
N THR A 230 -2.16 -19.67 -8.53
CA THR A 230 -0.83 -19.08 -8.31
C THR A 230 0.22 -19.95 -8.98
N TYR A 231 1.19 -19.34 -9.63
CA TYR A 231 2.40 -20.00 -10.13
C TYR A 231 3.63 -19.37 -9.47
N ASP A 232 4.52 -20.17 -8.89
CA ASP A 232 5.72 -19.68 -8.21
C ASP A 232 6.93 -20.56 -8.52
N SER A 233 7.80 -20.11 -9.43
CA SER A 233 9.06 -20.74 -9.80
C SER A 233 10.29 -19.94 -9.38
N ARG A 234 10.13 -18.99 -8.45
CA ARG A 234 11.25 -18.17 -7.97
C ARG A 234 12.28 -19.01 -7.25
N ASP A 235 13.55 -18.69 -7.51
CA ASP A 235 14.70 -19.30 -6.84
C ASP A 235 14.71 -19.01 -5.33
N PHE A 236 14.36 -17.79 -4.95
CA PHE A 236 14.27 -17.37 -3.56
C PHE A 236 13.16 -16.32 -3.36
N ARG A 237 12.26 -16.53 -2.39
CA ARG A 237 11.08 -15.68 -2.23
C ARG A 237 11.37 -14.26 -1.73
N GLY A 238 12.36 -14.12 -0.85
CA GLY A 238 12.67 -12.82 -0.21
C GLY A 238 13.47 -11.87 -1.09
N ASN A 239 14.28 -12.41 -2.00
CA ASN A 239 15.18 -11.67 -2.89
C ASN A 239 15.44 -12.47 -4.15
N PRO A 240 14.44 -12.63 -5.01
CA PRO A 240 14.55 -13.48 -6.19
C PRO A 240 15.49 -12.88 -7.23
N SER A 241 16.30 -13.76 -7.83
CA SER A 241 17.16 -13.42 -8.96
C SER A 241 16.69 -14.06 -10.27
N LYS A 242 15.87 -15.10 -10.19
CA LYS A 242 15.37 -15.85 -11.35
C LYS A 242 13.98 -16.42 -11.04
N GLY A 243 13.18 -16.57 -12.09
CA GLY A 243 11.89 -17.25 -12.04
C GLY A 243 10.71 -16.31 -12.18
N ILE A 244 9.54 -16.85 -12.05
CA ILE A 244 8.26 -16.18 -12.22
C ILE A 244 7.42 -16.40 -10.97
N TYR A 245 6.72 -15.35 -10.55
CA TYR A 245 5.60 -15.42 -9.64
C TYR A 245 4.39 -14.78 -10.31
N THR A 246 3.26 -15.46 -10.30
CA THR A 246 2.00 -14.86 -10.72
C THR A 246 0.86 -15.39 -9.88
N ASP A 247 -0.09 -14.54 -9.57
CA ASP A 247 -1.39 -14.90 -9.03
C ASP A 247 -2.49 -14.22 -9.86
N ALA A 248 -3.53 -15.01 -10.13
CA ALA A 248 -4.73 -14.56 -10.81
C ALA A 248 -5.93 -15.11 -10.04
N PHE A 249 -6.81 -14.24 -9.56
CA PHE A 249 -7.98 -14.63 -8.81
C PHE A 249 -9.16 -13.71 -9.06
N ILE A 250 -10.34 -14.27 -8.95
CA ILE A 250 -11.61 -13.56 -9.04
C ILE A 250 -12.14 -13.42 -7.62
N THR A 251 -12.56 -12.20 -7.26
CA THR A 251 -13.16 -11.87 -5.98
C THR A 251 -14.62 -11.47 -6.19
N TYR A 252 -15.54 -12.17 -5.56
CA TYR A 252 -16.92 -11.74 -5.43
C TYR A 252 -17.09 -11.02 -4.09
N ASN A 253 -17.44 -9.74 -4.14
CA ASN A 253 -17.75 -8.93 -2.97
C ASN A 253 -19.26 -8.79 -2.86
N ALA A 254 -19.80 -9.11 -1.69
CA ALA A 254 -21.20 -8.88 -1.39
C ALA A 254 -21.35 -7.62 -0.53
N ALA A 255 -22.49 -6.96 -0.64
CA ALA A 255 -22.85 -5.84 0.21
C ALA A 255 -24.03 -6.20 1.10
N PHE A 256 -24.08 -5.65 2.32
CA PHE A 256 -25.14 -5.90 3.28
C PHE A 256 -25.90 -4.63 3.66
N GLY A 257 -27.16 -4.79 4.02
CA GLY A 257 -28.00 -3.70 4.47
C GLY A 257 -28.51 -2.85 3.30
N ASN A 258 -28.47 -1.54 3.46
CA ASN A 258 -28.93 -0.60 2.44
C ASN A 258 -28.03 -0.52 1.20
N GLN A 259 -26.89 -1.23 1.23
CA GLN A 259 -25.88 -1.21 0.18
C GLN A 259 -25.95 -2.46 -0.73
N LYS A 260 -27.09 -3.10 -0.86
CA LYS A 260 -27.26 -4.31 -1.70
C LYS A 260 -26.91 -4.12 -3.17
N GLU A 261 -26.90 -2.89 -3.65
CA GLU A 261 -26.59 -2.54 -5.03
C GLU A 261 -25.10 -2.73 -5.36
N TYR A 262 -24.22 -2.69 -4.35
CA TYR A 262 -22.77 -2.76 -4.52
C TYR A 262 -22.19 -4.19 -4.53
N ASN A 263 -22.96 -5.17 -4.97
CA ASN A 263 -22.39 -6.49 -5.26
C ASN A 263 -21.53 -6.42 -6.51
N ASN A 264 -20.32 -6.98 -6.44
CA ASN A 264 -19.42 -6.93 -7.58
C ASN A 264 -18.53 -8.16 -7.70
N LEU A 265 -18.04 -8.36 -8.93
CA LEU A 265 -17.05 -9.37 -9.28
C LEU A 265 -15.82 -8.66 -9.83
N MET A 266 -14.65 -8.89 -9.21
CA MET A 266 -13.40 -8.28 -9.60
C MET A 266 -12.38 -9.33 -10.03
N LEU A 267 -11.64 -9.03 -11.10
CA LEU A 267 -10.44 -9.76 -11.50
C LEU A 267 -9.22 -9.08 -10.87
N ASN A 268 -8.36 -9.88 -10.23
CA ASN A 268 -7.10 -9.44 -9.67
C ASN A 268 -5.97 -10.25 -10.29
N PHE A 269 -4.94 -9.57 -10.76
CA PHE A 269 -3.80 -10.19 -11.41
C PHE A 269 -2.51 -9.48 -10.98
N ASP A 270 -1.52 -10.28 -10.56
CA ASP A 270 -0.15 -9.79 -10.26
C ASP A 270 0.85 -10.76 -10.91
N PHE A 271 1.69 -10.23 -11.79
CA PHE A 271 2.75 -10.98 -12.47
C PHE A 271 4.10 -10.37 -12.16
N ARG A 272 5.06 -11.20 -11.81
CA ARG A 272 6.44 -10.80 -11.53
C ARG A 272 7.39 -11.75 -12.21
N GLN A 273 8.39 -11.20 -12.90
CA GLN A 273 9.45 -12.00 -13.48
C GLN A 273 10.82 -11.45 -13.09
N TYR A 274 11.74 -12.35 -12.86
CA TYR A 274 13.12 -12.08 -12.48
C TYR A 274 14.04 -12.77 -13.46
N ILE A 275 14.93 -11.98 -14.09
CA ILE A 275 15.84 -12.43 -15.15
C ILE A 275 17.26 -12.11 -14.72
N THR A 276 18.06 -13.13 -14.45
CA THR A 276 19.48 -12.96 -14.17
C THR A 276 20.20 -12.55 -15.45
N ILE A 277 20.68 -11.32 -15.54
CA ILE A 277 21.50 -10.82 -16.65
C ILE A 277 22.96 -11.22 -16.42
N ILE A 278 23.49 -10.93 -15.23
CA ILE A 278 24.83 -11.32 -14.81
C ILE A 278 24.72 -12.06 -13.48
N ARG A 279 25.15 -13.33 -13.47
CA ARG A 279 25.03 -14.18 -12.30
C ARG A 279 25.61 -13.51 -11.05
N ASN A 280 24.87 -13.48 -9.97
CA ASN A 280 25.19 -12.88 -8.67
C ASN A 280 25.51 -11.38 -8.72
N ARG A 281 25.27 -10.67 -9.84
CA ARG A 281 25.60 -9.25 -9.97
C ARG A 281 24.45 -8.39 -10.48
N LEU A 282 23.71 -8.86 -11.49
CA LEU A 282 22.69 -8.04 -12.11
C LEU A 282 21.44 -8.86 -12.44
N THR A 283 20.32 -8.47 -11.89
CA THR A 283 18.99 -9.02 -12.16
C THR A 283 18.11 -7.92 -12.74
N PHE A 284 17.42 -8.21 -13.82
CA PHE A 284 16.28 -7.41 -14.26
C PHE A 284 15.02 -8.02 -13.66
N ALA A 285 14.22 -7.21 -12.98
CA ALA A 285 12.98 -7.61 -12.37
C ALA A 285 11.86 -6.69 -12.86
N TYR A 286 10.70 -7.27 -13.19
CA TYR A 286 9.54 -6.47 -13.49
C TYR A 286 8.26 -7.07 -12.91
N ARG A 287 7.30 -6.20 -12.63
CA ARG A 287 5.98 -6.51 -12.11
C ARG A 287 4.91 -5.85 -12.99
N LEU A 288 3.84 -6.58 -13.24
CA LEU A 288 2.59 -6.08 -13.83
C LEU A 288 1.47 -6.43 -12.88
N SER A 289 0.64 -5.46 -12.51
CA SER A 289 -0.47 -5.70 -11.60
C SER A 289 -1.70 -4.94 -12.08
N THR A 290 -2.86 -5.58 -11.97
CA THR A 290 -4.14 -4.96 -12.33
C THR A 290 -5.27 -5.49 -11.46
N GLN A 291 -6.25 -4.64 -11.23
CA GLN A 291 -7.54 -4.97 -10.63
C GLN A 291 -8.63 -4.33 -11.47
N ASN A 292 -9.61 -5.11 -11.91
CA ASN A 292 -10.68 -4.66 -12.80
C ASN A 292 -12.02 -5.20 -12.34
N LEU A 293 -13.03 -4.35 -12.46
CA LEU A 293 -14.42 -4.71 -12.26
C LEU A 293 -14.91 -5.52 -13.46
N LEU A 294 -15.37 -6.76 -13.24
CA LEU A 294 -15.95 -7.61 -14.29
C LEU A 294 -17.46 -7.47 -14.36
N TRP A 295 -18.10 -7.25 -13.22
CA TRP A 295 -19.54 -7.14 -13.09
C TRP A 295 -19.94 -6.43 -11.82
N GLY A 296 -21.11 -5.77 -11.85
CA GLY A 296 -21.70 -5.09 -10.71
C GLY A 296 -21.15 -3.68 -10.50
N GLU A 297 -21.31 -3.16 -9.31
CA GLU A 297 -20.86 -1.82 -8.90
C GLU A 297 -20.00 -1.90 -7.66
N SER A 298 -19.04 -1.00 -7.55
CA SER A 298 -18.08 -0.96 -6.45
C SER A 298 -18.19 0.39 -5.74
N PRO A 299 -18.41 0.43 -4.41
CA PRO A 299 -18.47 1.69 -3.70
C PRO A 299 -17.17 2.49 -3.82
N ALA A 300 -17.28 3.80 -3.91
CA ALA A 300 -16.16 4.73 -4.07
C ALA A 300 -15.04 4.51 -3.04
N TYR A 301 -15.39 4.25 -1.78
CA TYR A 301 -14.42 4.06 -0.70
C TYR A 301 -13.61 2.76 -0.80
N THR A 302 -14.05 1.76 -1.57
CA THR A 302 -13.29 0.52 -1.78
C THR A 302 -12.21 0.66 -2.83
N GLN A 303 -12.35 1.61 -3.74
CA GLN A 303 -11.50 1.76 -4.92
C GLN A 303 -10.08 2.25 -4.62
N SER A 304 -9.85 2.81 -3.44
CA SER A 304 -8.51 3.18 -2.98
C SER A 304 -7.73 2.02 -2.34
N VAL A 305 -8.21 0.78 -2.46
CA VAL A 305 -7.63 -0.40 -1.82
C VAL A 305 -7.47 -1.53 -2.82
N GLN A 306 -6.26 -2.07 -2.92
CA GLN A 306 -5.95 -3.23 -3.75
C GLN A 306 -6.26 -4.53 -3.00
N ASN A 307 -7.04 -5.42 -3.63
CA ASN A 307 -7.19 -6.80 -3.16
C ASN A 307 -5.88 -7.57 -3.35
N CYS A 308 -5.51 -8.37 -2.38
CA CYS A 308 -4.32 -9.22 -2.45
C CYS A 308 -4.49 -10.48 -1.61
N LEU A 309 -3.81 -11.54 -2.00
CA LEU A 309 -3.72 -12.76 -1.19
C LEU A 309 -2.94 -12.49 0.10
N ILE A 310 -3.21 -13.27 1.15
CA ILE A 310 -2.54 -13.13 2.44
C ILE A 310 -1.11 -13.68 2.35
N TYR A 311 -0.13 -12.80 2.20
CA TYR A 311 1.29 -13.15 2.25
C TYR A 311 2.05 -12.25 3.21
N LYS A 312 1.64 -12.21 4.49
CA LYS A 312 2.28 -11.40 5.54
C LYS A 312 2.32 -9.90 5.24
N ARG A 313 1.35 -9.40 4.50
CA ARG A 313 1.19 -7.97 4.19
C ARG A 313 -0.23 -7.53 4.54
N ALA A 314 -0.35 -6.36 5.11
CA ALA A 314 -1.65 -5.85 5.53
C ALA A 314 -2.54 -5.59 4.31
N MET A 315 -2.32 -4.52 3.61
CA MET A 315 -3.01 -4.17 2.36
C MET A 315 -2.15 -3.19 1.58
N TYR A 316 -2.45 -3.08 0.29
CA TYR A 316 -1.86 -2.06 -0.55
C TYR A 316 -2.89 -0.99 -0.88
N ASP A 317 -2.43 0.25 -0.85
CA ASP A 317 -3.10 1.32 -1.57
C ASP A 317 -2.99 1.03 -3.08
N VAL A 318 -3.85 1.65 -3.88
CA VAL A 318 -3.86 1.50 -5.34
C VAL A 318 -2.69 2.26 -6.00
N VAL A 319 -2.86 2.85 -7.15
CA VAL A 319 -1.78 3.47 -7.89
C VAL A 319 -1.34 4.79 -7.25
N GLY A 320 -0.06 4.84 -6.88
CA GLY A 320 0.60 5.94 -6.18
C GLY A 320 1.10 5.56 -4.78
N GLY A 321 2.24 6.12 -4.39
CA GLY A 321 2.90 5.85 -3.12
C GLY A 321 3.88 4.68 -3.17
N SER A 322 4.42 4.32 -2.01
CA SER A 322 5.59 3.43 -1.87
C SER A 322 5.39 1.98 -2.28
N ASN A 323 4.14 1.52 -2.50
CA ASN A 323 3.82 0.11 -2.72
C ASN A 323 3.40 -0.22 -4.17
N SER A 324 3.17 0.79 -5.00
CA SER A 324 2.80 0.63 -6.41
C SER A 324 3.67 1.49 -7.32
N VAL A 325 3.33 2.75 -7.57
CA VAL A 325 4.09 3.69 -8.40
C VAL A 325 4.77 4.70 -7.48
N ARG A 326 6.06 4.44 -7.17
CA ARG A 326 6.85 5.31 -6.29
C ARG A 326 7.04 6.69 -6.91
N GLY A 327 7.02 7.74 -6.10
CA GLY A 327 7.16 9.11 -6.58
C GLY A 327 5.85 9.82 -6.88
N LEU A 328 4.76 9.11 -7.12
CA LEU A 328 3.42 9.68 -7.16
C LEU A 328 2.89 9.89 -5.73
N LEU A 329 1.96 10.82 -5.56
CA LEU A 329 1.18 10.95 -4.33
C LEU A 329 0.41 9.65 -4.03
N ARG A 330 0.31 9.28 -2.77
CA ARG A 330 -0.41 8.09 -2.33
C ARG A 330 -1.88 8.13 -2.79
N ASN A 331 -2.37 7.10 -3.46
CA ASN A 331 -3.72 7.05 -4.06
C ASN A 331 -3.98 8.20 -5.06
N ARG A 332 -2.99 8.61 -5.84
CA ARG A 332 -3.16 9.68 -6.85
C ARG A 332 -4.05 9.23 -8.00
N VAL A 333 -3.99 7.95 -8.36
CA VAL A 333 -4.70 7.41 -9.52
C VAL A 333 -5.68 6.36 -9.03
N VAL A 334 -6.94 6.76 -8.95
CA VAL A 334 -8.06 5.94 -8.50
C VAL A 334 -9.11 5.90 -9.59
N GLY A 335 -9.61 4.72 -9.92
CA GLY A 335 -10.70 4.46 -10.85
C GLY A 335 -11.41 3.16 -10.45
N GLU A 336 -12.45 2.76 -11.16
CA GLU A 336 -13.11 1.47 -10.96
C GLU A 336 -12.18 0.29 -11.27
N GLY A 337 -11.22 0.50 -12.17
CA GLY A 337 -10.12 -0.42 -12.44
C GLY A 337 -8.81 0.32 -12.63
N PHE A 338 -7.71 -0.37 -12.33
CA PHE A 338 -6.36 0.18 -12.49
C PHE A 338 -5.37 -0.89 -12.96
N ALA A 339 -4.26 -0.43 -13.55
CA ALA A 339 -3.09 -1.24 -13.80
C ALA A 339 -1.83 -0.46 -13.47
N PHE A 340 -0.77 -1.16 -13.06
CA PHE A 340 0.54 -0.57 -12.90
C PHE A 340 1.66 -1.56 -13.22
N ALA A 341 2.84 -1.03 -13.56
CA ALA A 341 4.04 -1.80 -13.78
C ALA A 341 5.23 -1.17 -13.07
N ASN A 342 6.13 -2.04 -12.62
CA ASN A 342 7.41 -1.66 -12.05
C ASN A 342 8.53 -2.37 -12.80
N LEU A 343 9.56 -1.65 -13.20
CA LEU A 343 10.75 -2.18 -13.87
C LEU A 343 11.97 -1.82 -13.04
N GLU A 344 12.80 -2.79 -12.68
CA GLU A 344 13.94 -2.60 -11.81
C GLU A 344 15.19 -3.32 -12.34
N PHE A 345 16.32 -2.63 -12.37
CA PHE A 345 17.62 -3.27 -12.47
C PHE A 345 18.22 -3.39 -11.07
N ARG A 346 18.40 -4.61 -10.58
CA ARG A 346 18.95 -4.91 -9.25
C ARG A 346 20.41 -5.27 -9.38
N ALA A 347 21.31 -4.30 -9.16
CA ALA A 347 22.75 -4.49 -9.26
C ALA A 347 23.36 -4.70 -7.87
N ARG A 348 24.15 -5.76 -7.69
CA ARG A 348 24.99 -5.99 -6.51
C ARG A 348 26.37 -5.42 -6.79
N LEU A 349 26.74 -4.34 -6.10
CA LEU A 349 27.97 -3.60 -6.35
C LEU A 349 29.13 -4.15 -5.53
N VAL A 350 28.91 -4.37 -4.24
CA VAL A 350 29.93 -4.80 -3.29
C VAL A 350 29.39 -5.92 -2.43
N ASN A 351 30.14 -6.99 -2.29
CA ASN A 351 29.89 -8.07 -1.33
C ASN A 351 30.99 -8.07 -0.29
N PHE A 352 30.64 -8.26 0.97
CA PHE A 352 31.60 -8.34 2.07
C PHE A 352 31.03 -9.15 3.22
N ASP A 353 31.91 -9.69 4.05
CA ASP A 353 31.55 -10.46 5.23
C ASP A 353 31.92 -9.71 6.50
N ILE A 354 31.01 -9.71 7.48
CA ILE A 354 31.27 -9.24 8.83
C ILE A 354 31.02 -10.41 9.78
N GLY A 355 32.09 -10.96 10.33
CA GLY A 355 32.00 -12.17 11.12
C GLY A 355 31.52 -13.36 10.30
N LYS A 356 30.38 -13.93 10.68
CA LYS A 356 29.72 -15.06 9.96
C LYS A 356 28.57 -14.61 9.06
N GLN A 357 28.37 -13.30 8.90
CA GLN A 357 27.27 -12.74 8.14
C GLN A 357 27.76 -12.22 6.80
N HIS A 358 27.05 -12.60 5.74
CA HIS A 358 27.30 -12.11 4.37
C HIS A 358 26.46 -10.87 4.09
N PHE A 359 27.08 -9.81 3.60
CA PHE A 359 26.43 -8.57 3.22
C PHE A 359 26.68 -8.25 1.77
N TYR A 360 25.70 -7.58 1.15
CA TYR A 360 25.96 -6.84 -0.08
C TYR A 360 25.34 -5.44 -0.05
N ILE A 361 25.96 -4.55 -0.81
CA ILE A 361 25.39 -3.25 -1.15
C ILE A 361 24.97 -3.30 -2.61
N GLY A 362 23.72 -2.94 -2.87
CA GLY A 362 23.15 -2.93 -4.22
C GLY A 362 22.62 -1.55 -4.61
N LEU A 363 22.54 -1.33 -5.91
CA LEU A 363 21.90 -0.19 -6.55
C LEU A 363 20.73 -0.67 -7.40
N ASN A 364 19.63 0.10 -7.37
CA ASN A 364 18.36 -0.31 -7.95
C ASN A 364 17.72 0.84 -8.74
N PRO A 365 18.20 1.21 -9.93
CA PRO A 365 17.46 2.11 -10.80
C PRO A 365 16.15 1.47 -11.21
N PHE A 366 15.08 2.27 -11.24
CA PHE A 366 13.75 1.79 -11.55
C PHE A 366 12.94 2.81 -12.35
N PHE A 367 11.92 2.29 -13.01
CA PHE A 367 10.88 3.03 -13.69
C PHE A 367 9.53 2.42 -13.35
N ASP A 368 8.62 3.22 -12.83
CA ASP A 368 7.29 2.80 -12.45
C ASP A 368 6.25 3.53 -13.29
N LEU A 369 5.18 2.84 -13.64
CA LEU A 369 4.05 3.44 -14.39
C LEU A 369 2.72 2.86 -13.91
N GLY A 370 1.67 3.66 -14.04
CA GLY A 370 0.32 3.27 -13.68
C GLY A 370 -0.73 4.02 -14.46
N MET A 371 -1.94 3.48 -14.51
CA MET A 371 -3.07 4.08 -15.21
C MET A 371 -4.39 3.58 -14.63
N VAL A 372 -5.44 4.34 -14.89
CA VAL A 372 -6.82 3.87 -14.77
C VAL A 372 -7.13 2.99 -15.99
N THR A 373 -7.71 1.82 -15.77
CA THR A 373 -8.18 0.92 -16.84
C THR A 373 -9.70 0.98 -17.04
N GLN A 374 -10.41 1.36 -15.98
CA GLN A 374 -11.85 1.57 -15.97
C GLN A 374 -12.13 2.87 -15.23
N PRO A 375 -12.37 3.99 -15.96
CA PRO A 375 -12.66 5.27 -15.34
C PRO A 375 -14.10 5.29 -14.79
N TYR A 376 -14.30 6.18 -13.81
CA TYR A 376 -15.62 6.61 -13.38
C TYR A 376 -16.38 7.27 -14.53
N LYS A 377 -17.66 7.04 -14.58
CA LYS A 377 -18.51 7.71 -15.58
C LYS A 377 -19.01 9.02 -15.01
N PHE A 378 -18.31 10.10 -15.31
CA PHE A 378 -18.73 11.45 -14.96
C PHE A 378 -19.57 12.08 -16.09
N ASP A 379 -20.68 12.69 -15.70
CA ASP A 379 -21.38 13.63 -16.58
C ASP A 379 -20.91 15.07 -16.24
N GLU A 380 -20.19 15.70 -17.18
CA GLU A 380 -19.65 17.05 -17.01
C GLU A 380 -20.76 18.08 -16.69
N THR A 381 -21.91 17.93 -17.34
CA THR A 381 -23.03 18.86 -17.18
C THR A 381 -23.66 18.70 -15.79
N GLU A 382 -23.84 17.46 -15.32
CA GLU A 382 -24.38 17.17 -13.99
C GLU A 382 -23.46 17.71 -12.90
N ILE A 383 -22.16 17.47 -13.01
CA ILE A 383 -21.16 17.96 -12.04
C ILE A 383 -21.12 19.49 -12.03
N THR A 384 -21.10 20.12 -13.19
CA THR A 384 -21.10 21.60 -13.30
C THR A 384 -22.33 22.21 -12.62
N ASN A 385 -23.51 21.63 -12.84
CA ASN A 385 -24.75 22.07 -12.22
C ASN A 385 -24.75 21.82 -10.69
N ALA A 386 -24.19 20.70 -10.25
CA ALA A 386 -24.10 20.38 -8.83
C ALA A 386 -23.15 21.33 -8.08
N ILE A 387 -22.02 21.69 -8.68
CA ILE A 387 -21.07 22.69 -8.12
C ILE A 387 -21.76 24.05 -8.01
N ALA A 388 -22.44 24.51 -9.07
CA ALA A 388 -23.15 25.79 -9.06
C ALA A 388 -24.26 25.82 -8.00
N ALA A 389 -25.04 24.74 -7.87
CA ALA A 389 -26.08 24.64 -6.86
C ALA A 389 -25.50 24.62 -5.43
N ASN A 390 -24.39 23.91 -5.20
CA ASN A 390 -23.71 23.85 -3.91
C ASN A 390 -23.11 25.22 -3.51
N ASN A 391 -22.55 25.96 -4.47
CA ASN A 391 -22.04 27.31 -4.27
C ASN A 391 -23.15 28.26 -3.76
N ILE A 392 -24.32 28.22 -4.39
CA ILE A 392 -25.48 29.02 -3.95
C ILE A 392 -25.91 28.59 -2.53
N ALA A 393 -26.03 27.28 -2.27
CA ALA A 393 -26.52 26.75 -1.00
C ALA A 393 -25.58 27.04 0.18
N LYS A 394 -24.26 27.04 -0.05
CA LYS A 394 -23.24 27.16 1.00
C LYS A 394 -22.46 28.48 0.98
N GLY A 395 -22.72 29.36 0.03
CA GLY A 395 -21.97 30.62 -0.14
C GLY A 395 -20.51 30.38 -0.51
N LEU A 396 -20.25 29.39 -1.39
CA LEU A 396 -18.93 29.04 -1.89
C LEU A 396 -18.72 29.65 -3.28
N ASP A 397 -17.48 29.66 -3.76
CA ASP A 397 -17.06 30.11 -5.10
C ASP A 397 -16.17 29.06 -5.78
N ASP A 398 -16.54 27.77 -5.62
CA ASP A 398 -15.82 26.66 -6.23
C ASP A 398 -16.01 26.71 -7.76
N LYS A 399 -14.91 26.62 -8.53
CA LYS A 399 -14.94 26.58 -10.00
C LYS A 399 -14.64 25.18 -10.48
N VAL A 400 -15.31 24.74 -11.55
CA VAL A 400 -15.17 23.39 -12.10
C VAL A 400 -13.72 23.09 -12.46
N GLU A 401 -13.05 24.02 -13.12
CA GLU A 401 -11.67 23.89 -13.59
C GLU A 401 -10.63 23.75 -12.47
N ASP A 402 -10.95 24.15 -11.25
CA ASP A 402 -10.09 23.98 -10.08
C ASP A 402 -10.07 22.52 -9.57
N TYR A 403 -11.06 21.73 -9.95
CA TYR A 403 -11.25 20.36 -9.48
C TYR A 403 -11.22 19.32 -10.59
N PHE A 404 -11.62 19.69 -11.82
CA PHE A 404 -11.77 18.77 -12.94
C PHE A 404 -11.15 19.32 -14.22
N ASP A 405 -10.48 18.44 -14.94
CA ASP A 405 -10.07 18.62 -16.33
C ASP A 405 -10.72 17.53 -17.17
N PHE A 406 -11.93 17.77 -17.65
CA PHE A 406 -12.69 16.82 -18.49
C PHE A 406 -12.06 16.63 -19.87
N THR A 407 -11.09 17.47 -20.27
CA THR A 407 -10.37 17.29 -21.53
C THR A 407 -9.19 16.34 -21.40
N ALA A 408 -8.75 16.05 -20.17
CA ALA A 408 -7.66 15.13 -19.92
C ALA A 408 -8.08 13.69 -20.27
N ASN A 409 -7.11 12.91 -20.77
CA ASN A 409 -7.34 11.49 -21.04
C ASN A 409 -7.40 10.71 -19.72
N PRO A 410 -8.54 10.09 -19.33
CA PRO A 410 -8.65 9.32 -18.09
C PRO A 410 -7.74 8.07 -18.09
N TYR A 411 -7.37 7.57 -19.27
CA TYR A 411 -6.43 6.46 -19.45
C TYR A 411 -4.96 6.93 -19.53
N GLY A 412 -4.68 8.18 -19.18
CA GLY A 412 -3.34 8.75 -19.22
C GLY A 412 -2.35 7.94 -18.37
N LEU A 413 -1.11 7.78 -18.87
CA LEU A 413 -0.05 7.12 -18.14
C LEU A 413 0.57 8.06 -17.10
N HIS A 414 0.57 7.63 -15.86
CA HIS A 414 1.24 8.25 -14.73
C HIS A 414 2.58 7.56 -14.52
N MET A 415 3.68 8.27 -14.63
CA MET A 415 5.01 7.68 -14.69
C MET A 415 5.97 8.32 -13.69
N SER A 416 6.90 7.51 -13.20
CA SER A 416 7.99 7.97 -12.34
C SER A 416 9.27 7.21 -12.62
N ALA A 417 10.39 7.85 -12.27
CA ALA A 417 11.71 7.25 -12.31
C ALA A 417 12.42 7.45 -10.99
N GLY A 418 13.34 6.56 -10.68
CA GLY A 418 14.07 6.66 -9.42
C GLY A 418 15.23 5.71 -9.30
N CYS A 419 15.87 5.77 -8.14
CA CYS A 419 16.97 4.89 -7.80
C CYS A 419 16.90 4.51 -6.32
N GLY A 420 17.19 3.25 -6.03
CA GLY A 420 17.25 2.72 -4.69
C GLY A 420 18.64 2.22 -4.31
N MET A 421 19.03 2.41 -3.07
CA MET A 421 20.17 1.72 -2.47
C MET A 421 19.65 0.59 -1.58
N LYS A 422 20.28 -0.57 -1.67
CA LYS A 422 19.92 -1.77 -0.90
C LYS A 422 21.12 -2.22 -0.07
N ILE A 423 20.87 -2.54 1.18
CA ILE A 423 21.83 -3.21 2.05
C ILE A 423 21.18 -4.52 2.47
N ALA A 424 21.74 -5.63 2.01
CA ALA A 424 21.20 -6.95 2.34
C ALA A 424 22.15 -7.71 3.24
N MET A 425 21.58 -8.50 4.15
CA MET A 425 22.26 -9.40 5.05
C MET A 425 21.69 -10.81 4.85
N ASN A 426 22.56 -11.77 4.52
CA ASN A 426 22.25 -13.19 4.30
C ASN A 426 21.09 -13.43 3.32
N GLU A 427 20.90 -12.58 2.33
CA GLU A 427 19.82 -12.62 1.32
C GLU A 427 18.40 -12.46 1.89
N ASN A 428 18.22 -12.60 3.20
CA ASN A 428 16.90 -12.62 3.86
C ASN A 428 16.45 -11.26 4.39
N PHE A 429 17.40 -10.43 4.78
CA PHE A 429 17.11 -9.11 5.31
C PHE A 429 17.66 -8.05 4.38
N VAL A 430 16.80 -7.27 3.77
CA VAL A 430 17.16 -6.20 2.84
C VAL A 430 16.63 -4.89 3.39
N LEU A 431 17.51 -3.95 3.70
CA LEU A 431 17.14 -2.57 3.97
C LEU A 431 17.15 -1.80 2.65
N SER A 432 16.06 -1.15 2.33
CA SER A 432 15.83 -0.42 1.09
C SER A 432 15.71 1.07 1.38
N VAL A 433 16.43 1.88 0.63
CA VAL A 433 16.31 3.35 0.61
C VAL A 433 16.07 3.74 -0.84
N ASP A 434 14.83 4.07 -1.18
CA ASP A 434 14.41 4.41 -2.54
C ASP A 434 14.10 5.91 -2.62
N TRP A 435 14.55 6.55 -3.67
CA TRP A 435 14.19 7.90 -4.05
C TRP A 435 13.57 7.89 -5.44
N ALA A 436 12.44 8.58 -5.59
CA ALA A 436 11.67 8.63 -6.83
C ALA A 436 11.21 10.05 -7.16
N THR A 437 10.99 10.31 -8.44
CA THR A 437 10.41 11.56 -8.93
C THR A 437 9.35 11.25 -9.99
N PRO A 438 8.20 11.93 -10.00
CA PRO A 438 7.23 11.80 -11.07
C PRO A 438 7.79 12.43 -12.35
N ILE A 439 7.37 11.90 -13.49
CA ILE A 439 7.68 12.51 -14.81
C ILE A 439 6.78 13.72 -15.03
N ASP A 440 5.50 13.60 -14.67
CA ASP A 440 4.55 14.71 -14.71
C ASP A 440 4.36 15.32 -13.31
N LYS A 441 4.51 16.64 -13.20
CA LYS A 441 4.37 17.36 -11.93
C LYS A 441 2.94 17.36 -11.38
N ARG A 442 1.93 17.09 -12.21
CA ARG A 442 0.54 16.93 -11.76
C ARG A 442 0.35 15.71 -10.85
N ASP A 443 1.29 14.74 -10.88
CA ASP A 443 1.24 13.54 -10.07
C ASP A 443 1.81 13.71 -8.67
N ASN A 444 2.66 14.71 -8.49
CA ASN A 444 3.20 15.02 -7.17
C ASN A 444 3.83 16.41 -7.12
N TYR A 445 3.40 17.21 -6.17
CA TYR A 445 3.93 18.53 -5.89
C TYR A 445 5.11 18.56 -4.90
N LYS A 446 5.45 17.42 -4.28
CA LYS A 446 6.56 17.32 -3.33
C LYS A 446 7.90 17.29 -4.05
N VAL A 447 8.88 17.96 -3.48
CA VAL A 447 10.24 18.05 -4.05
C VAL A 447 11.01 16.73 -3.88
N SER A 448 10.71 15.94 -2.86
CA SER A 448 11.44 14.71 -2.54
C SER A 448 10.49 13.61 -2.07
N ASN A 449 10.62 12.45 -2.69
CA ASN A 449 9.89 11.24 -2.36
C ASN A 449 10.88 10.15 -1.96
N LEU A 450 11.23 10.14 -0.68
CA LEU A 450 12.13 9.17 -0.06
C LEU A 450 11.30 8.09 0.63
N TYR A 451 11.70 6.83 0.44
CA TYR A 451 11.09 5.67 1.08
C TYR A 451 12.19 4.81 1.71
N ILE A 452 12.03 4.47 2.99
CA ILE A 452 12.95 3.57 3.72
C ILE A 452 12.11 2.41 4.23
N LYS A 453 12.41 1.20 3.80
CA LYS A 453 11.63 0.01 4.14
C LYS A 453 12.48 -1.25 4.18
N VAL A 454 11.93 -2.31 4.74
CA VAL A 454 12.52 -3.65 4.70
C VAL A 454 11.96 -4.42 3.49
N GLY A 455 12.85 -5.04 2.71
CA GLY A 455 12.54 -5.79 1.49
C GLY A 455 12.67 -4.99 0.21
N TYR A 456 12.58 -5.69 -0.92
CA TYR A 456 12.33 -5.08 -2.22
C TYR A 456 10.86 -4.69 -2.35
N LEU A 457 10.52 -3.94 -3.40
CA LEU A 457 9.12 -3.55 -3.66
C LEU A 457 8.27 -4.81 -3.98
N PHE A 458 8.83 -5.75 -4.74
CA PHE A 458 8.14 -6.98 -5.16
C PHE A 458 9.12 -8.15 -5.33
#